data_33db26bb85dcbd838d7c9f7ac57411f6
#
_entry.id   33db26bb85dcbd838d7c9f7ac57411f6
#
_cell.length_a   1.000
_cell.length_b   1.000
_cell.length_c   1.000
_cell.angle_alpha   90.00
_cell.angle_beta   90.00
_cell.angle_gamma   90.00
#
_symmetry.space_group_name_H-M   'P 1'
#
loop_
_entity.id
_entity.type
_entity.pdbx_description
1 polymer ?
#
loop_
_entity_poly.entity_id
_entity_poly.type
_entity_poly.pdbx_seq_one_letter_code
_entity_poly.pdbx_strand_id
1 'polypeptide(L)'
;MPFRLLARVAAPISLALLAACASPSDRNITLAGPDASARASGSSAASVDESGVAVRPIKYARQKPGCSGTCPRIEVDSIAIESAPKLTQLIDNALAYMTGVDPDRSGNYRSLQEYEQHFWATAQARDVTQLRARVRDAYKGLITVELTTGQYLTGAAHGIPATQFLNWERDRNRVLALNEALVPGRQDQFNAALQRAHGRWKTQLEDYQRDPGAFDRMWPFQPTDNFALTRTGVVMKYDAYAIAPYASGQPEVVIPYSELTGVLDPKWLPG
;
A
#
# COMPACT_ATOMS: atom_id res chain seq x y z
N MET A 1 -47.94 37.11 -47.32
CA MET A 1 -48.39 38.20 -46.44
C MET A 1 -49.09 37.62 -45.24
N PRO A 2 -48.86 38.01 -43.95
CA PRO A 2 -48.00 39.04 -43.48
C PRO A 2 -46.98 38.53 -42.36
N PHE A 3 -45.97 39.32 -42.18
CA PHE A 3 -44.98 39.28 -41.06
C PHE A 3 -45.65 39.44 -39.69
N ARG A 4 -45.14 38.69 -38.66
CA ARG A 4 -45.26 39.12 -37.27
C ARG A 4 -43.91 39.03 -36.58
N LEU A 5 -43.45 40.21 -36.17
CA LEU A 5 -42.36 40.43 -35.20
C LEU A 5 -42.68 39.69 -33.90
N LEU A 6 -41.66 39.02 -33.33
CA LEU A 6 -41.68 38.63 -31.93
C LEU A 6 -40.47 39.17 -31.20
N ALA A 7 -40.76 39.82 -30.09
CA ALA A 7 -39.88 40.57 -29.23
C ALA A 7 -38.84 39.69 -28.53
N ARG A 8 -37.62 40.25 -28.39
CA ARG A 8 -36.55 39.71 -27.58
C ARG A 8 -36.85 40.01 -26.11
N VAL A 9 -36.99 38.98 -25.29
CA VAL A 9 -36.95 39.06 -23.82
C VAL A 9 -35.55 38.64 -23.36
N ALA A 10 -34.83 39.59 -22.80
CA ALA A 10 -33.56 39.37 -22.11
C ALA A 10 -33.87 38.85 -20.71
N ALA A 11 -33.37 37.69 -20.36
CA ALA A 11 -33.38 37.17 -19.00
C ALA A 11 -31.97 37.36 -18.36
N PRO A 12 -31.87 37.79 -17.09
CA PRO A 12 -30.60 37.97 -16.44
C PRO A 12 -30.00 36.61 -16.04
N ILE A 13 -28.70 36.45 -16.31
CA ILE A 13 -27.91 35.29 -15.89
C ILE A 13 -27.55 35.52 -14.43
N SER A 14 -28.15 34.76 -13.53
CA SER A 14 -27.74 34.68 -12.12
C SER A 14 -26.53 33.77 -12.00
N LEU A 15 -25.39 34.38 -11.63
CA LEU A 15 -24.14 33.66 -11.33
C LEU A 15 -24.29 33.00 -9.95
N ALA A 16 -24.55 31.69 -9.93
CA ALA A 16 -24.50 30.87 -8.70
C ALA A 16 -23.03 30.48 -8.41
N LEU A 17 -22.45 31.07 -7.37
CA LEU A 17 -21.19 30.61 -6.81
C LEU A 17 -21.41 29.23 -6.16
N LEU A 18 -20.90 28.18 -6.77
CA LEU A 18 -20.76 26.87 -6.15
C LEU A 18 -19.52 26.89 -5.27
N ALA A 19 -19.72 27.02 -3.96
CA ALA A 19 -18.70 26.73 -2.98
C ALA A 19 -18.50 25.20 -2.94
N ALA A 20 -17.42 24.72 -3.53
CA ALA A 20 -16.98 23.33 -3.40
C ALA A 20 -16.40 23.14 -2.00
N CYS A 21 -17.13 22.45 -1.13
CA CYS A 21 -16.56 21.90 0.11
C CYS A 21 -15.63 20.74 -0.27
N ALA A 22 -14.34 20.99 -0.25
CA ALA A 22 -13.34 19.94 -0.33
C ALA A 22 -13.29 19.22 1.01
N SER A 23 -13.71 17.96 1.05
CA SER A 23 -13.45 17.05 2.17
C SER A 23 -12.00 16.58 2.08
N PRO A 24 -11.19 16.66 3.14
CA PRO A 24 -9.84 16.14 3.12
C PRO A 24 -9.88 14.60 3.23
N SER A 25 -9.66 13.90 2.14
CA SER A 25 -9.32 12.48 2.20
C SER A 25 -7.81 12.33 2.32
N ASP A 26 -7.30 12.21 3.54
CA ASP A 26 -5.89 12.05 3.90
C ASP A 26 -5.31 10.66 3.55
N ARG A 27 -5.59 10.14 2.38
CA ARG A 27 -5.08 8.82 1.96
C ARG A 27 -4.53 8.76 0.53
N ASN A 28 -4.23 9.88 -0.07
CA ASN A 28 -3.52 9.88 -1.34
C ASN A 28 -2.02 9.85 -1.09
N ILE A 29 -1.31 8.95 -1.76
CA ILE A 29 0.13 9.07 -1.98
C ILE A 29 0.30 10.36 -2.79
N THR A 30 0.53 11.47 -2.10
CA THR A 30 0.78 12.76 -2.75
C THR A 30 2.19 12.68 -3.30
N LEU A 31 2.33 12.59 -4.60
CA LEU A 31 3.60 12.84 -5.27
C LEU A 31 3.91 14.32 -5.06
N ALA A 32 4.80 14.62 -4.12
CA ALA A 32 5.22 15.99 -3.83
C ALA A 32 5.78 16.65 -5.09
N GLY A 33 5.40 17.92 -5.29
CA GLY A 33 5.87 18.73 -6.42
C GLY A 33 7.40 18.94 -6.47
N PRO A 34 7.93 19.61 -7.51
CA PRO A 34 9.34 19.54 -7.94
C PRO A 34 10.37 20.29 -7.07
N ASP A 35 10.08 20.73 -5.86
CA ASP A 35 10.99 21.57 -5.07
C ASP A 35 11.44 20.91 -3.77
N ALA A 36 12.31 19.88 -3.84
CA ALA A 36 13.08 19.42 -2.69
C ALA A 36 14.53 19.14 -3.09
N SER A 37 15.38 20.12 -2.82
CA SER A 37 16.84 20.02 -2.94
C SER A 37 17.38 18.79 -2.20
N ALA A 38 18.17 17.97 -2.90
CA ALA A 38 18.82 16.79 -2.35
C ALA A 38 19.69 17.17 -1.12
N ARG A 39 19.25 16.83 0.08
CA ARG A 39 20.11 16.75 1.26
C ARG A 39 20.44 15.29 1.50
N ALA A 40 21.69 14.93 1.30
CA ALA A 40 22.24 13.67 1.78
C ALA A 40 22.06 13.62 3.31
N SER A 41 21.18 12.76 3.80
CA SER A 41 20.94 12.59 5.22
C SER A 41 21.97 11.62 5.77
N GLY A 42 22.74 12.10 6.76
CA GLY A 42 23.65 11.28 7.54
C GLY A 42 22.95 10.11 8.23
N SER A 43 23.73 9.13 8.65
CA SER A 43 23.28 7.97 9.43
C SER A 43 22.47 8.43 10.66
N SER A 44 21.16 8.25 10.61
CA SER A 44 20.29 8.54 11.76
C SER A 44 20.53 7.50 12.85
N ALA A 45 20.63 7.94 14.12
CA ALA A 45 20.71 7.06 15.27
C ALA A 45 19.49 6.12 15.34
N ALA A 46 19.67 4.94 15.91
CA ALA A 46 18.56 4.03 16.17
C ALA A 46 17.54 4.69 17.11
N SER A 47 16.26 4.50 16.82
CA SER A 47 15.15 4.95 17.65
C SER A 47 14.23 3.77 17.92
N VAL A 48 13.47 3.84 19.02
CA VAL A 48 12.40 2.86 19.29
C VAL A 48 11.15 3.39 18.63
N ASP A 49 10.50 2.57 17.78
CA ASP A 49 9.24 2.92 17.15
C ASP A 49 8.05 2.74 18.12
N GLU A 50 6.84 3.07 17.67
CA GLU A 50 5.61 2.96 18.46
C GLU A 50 5.29 1.52 18.89
N SER A 51 5.81 0.52 18.20
CA SER A 51 5.65 -0.90 18.53
C SER A 51 6.67 -1.41 19.54
N GLY A 52 7.64 -0.59 19.93
CA GLY A 52 8.74 -0.94 20.85
C GLY A 52 9.92 -1.63 20.18
N VAL A 53 9.99 -1.62 18.83
CA VAL A 53 11.13 -2.18 18.09
C VAL A 53 12.20 -1.12 17.86
N ALA A 54 13.45 -1.43 18.18
CA ALA A 54 14.58 -0.55 17.86
C ALA A 54 14.85 -0.60 16.34
N VAL A 55 14.66 0.52 15.67
CA VAL A 55 14.85 0.68 14.23
C VAL A 55 15.85 1.79 13.94
N ARG A 56 16.64 1.62 12.89
CA ARG A 56 17.47 2.67 12.32
C ARG A 56 16.88 3.07 10.97
N PRO A 57 16.46 4.34 10.79
CA PRO A 57 15.90 4.81 9.53
C PRO A 57 16.92 4.75 8.38
N ILE A 58 16.44 4.36 7.19
CA ILE A 58 17.18 4.41 5.93
C ILE A 58 16.38 5.32 4.99
N LYS A 59 16.77 6.61 4.94
CA LYS A 59 16.01 7.62 4.17
C LYS A 59 16.92 8.34 3.19
N TYR A 60 16.50 8.34 1.93
CA TYR A 60 17.13 9.16 0.90
C TYR A 60 16.18 9.40 -0.27
N ALA A 61 16.43 10.50 -0.99
CA ALA A 61 15.85 10.81 -2.28
C ALA A 61 16.97 11.13 -3.27
N ARG A 62 16.92 10.57 -4.47
CA ARG A 62 17.93 10.75 -5.51
C ARG A 62 17.25 10.98 -6.86
N GLN A 63 17.87 11.82 -7.67
CA GLN A 63 17.55 11.98 -9.09
C GLN A 63 18.62 11.29 -9.95
N LYS A 64 18.27 10.99 -11.20
CA LYS A 64 19.20 10.37 -12.15
C LYS A 64 20.48 11.22 -12.25
N PRO A 65 21.66 10.64 -12.01
CA PRO A 65 22.92 11.35 -12.13
C PRO A 65 23.10 12.02 -13.51
N GLY A 66 23.57 13.26 -13.51
CA GLY A 66 23.79 14.03 -14.76
C GLY A 66 22.53 14.51 -15.49
N CYS A 67 21.35 14.27 -14.95
CA CYS A 67 20.10 14.78 -15.51
C CYS A 67 19.85 16.23 -15.08
N SER A 68 19.27 17.04 -15.98
CA SER A 68 18.83 18.42 -15.73
C SER A 68 17.37 18.60 -16.16
N GLY A 69 16.63 19.47 -15.47
CA GLY A 69 15.21 19.69 -15.72
C GLY A 69 14.34 18.62 -15.05
N THR A 70 13.38 18.07 -15.79
CA THR A 70 12.50 17.00 -15.28
C THR A 70 13.26 15.67 -15.32
N CYS A 71 13.57 15.13 -14.15
CA CYS A 71 14.41 13.93 -14.00
C CYS A 71 13.69 12.80 -13.28
N PRO A 72 13.94 11.54 -13.64
CA PRO A 72 13.47 10.40 -12.89
C PRO A 72 14.03 10.40 -11.47
N ARG A 73 13.24 9.87 -10.51
CA ARG A 73 13.53 9.98 -9.09
C ARG A 73 13.25 8.70 -8.32
N ILE A 74 14.14 8.38 -7.38
CA ILE A 74 13.96 7.32 -6.38
C ILE A 74 13.83 7.97 -5.01
N GLU A 75 12.84 7.53 -4.23
CA GLU A 75 12.63 7.90 -2.83
C GLU A 75 12.58 6.63 -1.98
N VAL A 76 13.46 6.54 -0.99
CA VAL A 76 13.49 5.43 -0.04
C VAL A 76 13.24 5.97 1.36
N ASP A 77 12.26 5.39 2.06
CA ASP A 77 11.96 5.58 3.48
C ASP A 77 11.79 4.21 4.13
N SER A 78 12.92 3.55 4.40
CA SER A 78 12.99 2.19 4.91
C SER A 78 13.62 2.15 6.30
N ILE A 79 13.72 0.96 6.85
CA ILE A 79 14.25 0.71 8.20
C ILE A 79 15.26 -0.44 8.20
N ALA A 80 16.27 -0.33 9.06
CA ALA A 80 17.08 -1.46 9.48
C ALA A 80 16.72 -1.85 10.91
N ILE A 81 16.56 -3.15 11.16
CA ILE A 81 16.28 -3.71 12.49
C ILE A 81 17.54 -4.45 12.94
N GLU A 82 18.35 -3.80 13.77
CA GLU A 82 19.68 -4.30 14.18
C GLU A 82 19.59 -5.65 14.92
N SER A 83 18.52 -5.86 15.69
CA SER A 83 18.25 -7.13 16.37
C SER A 83 17.80 -8.27 15.43
N ALA A 84 17.54 -7.96 14.14
CA ALA A 84 17.09 -8.91 13.13
C ALA A 84 17.72 -8.58 11.75
N PRO A 85 19.04 -8.76 11.57
CA PRO A 85 19.73 -8.38 10.32
C PRO A 85 19.22 -9.14 9.10
N LYS A 86 18.78 -10.39 9.27
CA LYS A 86 18.15 -11.17 8.20
C LYS A 86 16.81 -10.59 7.76
N LEU A 87 16.00 -10.09 8.72
CA LEU A 87 14.77 -9.37 8.38
C LEU A 87 15.07 -8.09 7.61
N THR A 88 16.09 -7.32 8.03
CA THR A 88 16.55 -6.12 7.30
C THR A 88 16.91 -6.45 5.85
N GLN A 89 17.65 -7.53 5.62
CA GLN A 89 17.97 -7.97 4.26
C GLN A 89 16.73 -8.40 3.45
N LEU A 90 15.79 -9.08 4.09
CA LEU A 90 14.52 -9.47 3.45
C LEU A 90 13.66 -8.25 3.09
N ILE A 91 13.64 -7.20 3.93
CA ILE A 91 12.97 -5.92 3.63
C ILE A 91 13.56 -5.32 2.34
N ASP A 92 14.89 -5.24 2.25
CA ASP A 92 15.60 -4.72 1.08
C ASP A 92 15.24 -5.49 -0.21
N ASN A 93 15.34 -6.83 -0.14
CA ASN A 93 15.04 -7.71 -1.26
C ASN A 93 13.56 -7.64 -1.68
N ALA A 94 12.64 -7.63 -0.71
CA ALA A 94 11.21 -7.61 -0.98
C ALA A 94 10.76 -6.27 -1.58
N LEU A 95 11.28 -5.13 -1.08
CA LEU A 95 11.02 -3.82 -1.69
C LEU A 95 11.52 -3.78 -3.14
N ALA A 96 12.71 -4.30 -3.41
CA ALA A 96 13.22 -4.38 -4.78
C ALA A 96 12.36 -5.27 -5.68
N TYR A 97 11.92 -6.44 -5.18
CA TYR A 97 11.06 -7.37 -5.91
C TYR A 97 9.68 -6.76 -6.22
N MET A 98 9.08 -6.03 -5.26
CA MET A 98 7.77 -5.39 -5.43
C MET A 98 7.73 -4.27 -6.47
N THR A 99 8.87 -3.85 -7.02
CA THR A 99 8.94 -2.88 -8.12
C THR A 99 8.71 -3.49 -9.50
N GLY A 100 8.61 -4.80 -9.61
CA GLY A 100 8.34 -5.53 -10.84
C GLY A 100 6.87 -5.38 -11.26
N VAL A 101 6.49 -4.20 -11.77
CA VAL A 101 5.11 -3.88 -12.21
C VAL A 101 4.85 -4.24 -13.66
N ASP A 102 5.88 -4.62 -14.41
CA ASP A 102 5.77 -5.03 -15.79
C ASP A 102 5.87 -6.58 -15.86
N PRO A 103 4.82 -7.28 -16.32
CA PRO A 103 4.84 -8.74 -16.44
C PRO A 103 5.97 -9.26 -17.32
N ASP A 104 6.41 -8.46 -18.32
CA ASP A 104 7.51 -8.80 -19.23
C ASP A 104 8.88 -8.47 -18.65
N ARG A 105 8.92 -7.72 -17.55
CA ARG A 105 10.10 -7.32 -16.79
C ARG A 105 9.99 -7.78 -15.35
N SER A 106 9.91 -9.09 -15.14
CA SER A 106 9.88 -9.64 -13.80
C SER A 106 11.05 -9.10 -12.99
N GLY A 107 10.75 -8.30 -11.96
CA GLY A 107 11.73 -7.65 -11.09
C GLY A 107 12.44 -8.65 -10.20
N ASN A 108 13.30 -9.48 -10.78
CA ASN A 108 14.14 -10.42 -10.04
C ASN A 108 15.36 -9.72 -9.41
N TYR A 109 15.16 -8.49 -8.91
CA TYR A 109 16.22 -7.76 -8.23
C TYR A 109 16.48 -8.35 -6.85
N ARG A 110 17.76 -8.58 -6.54
CA ARG A 110 18.19 -9.16 -5.27
C ARG A 110 18.47 -8.12 -4.19
N SER A 111 18.45 -6.83 -4.55
CA SER A 111 18.65 -5.73 -3.62
C SER A 111 18.11 -4.41 -4.18
N LEU A 112 17.89 -3.42 -3.30
CA LEU A 112 17.56 -2.05 -3.73
C LEU A 112 18.65 -1.45 -4.61
N GLN A 113 19.93 -1.77 -4.35
CA GLN A 113 21.04 -1.30 -5.16
C GLN A 113 20.95 -1.82 -6.61
N GLU A 114 20.64 -3.11 -6.80
CA GLU A 114 20.45 -3.71 -8.13
C GLU A 114 19.25 -3.09 -8.85
N TYR A 115 18.16 -2.87 -8.13
CA TYR A 115 16.98 -2.17 -8.65
C TYR A 115 17.33 -0.72 -9.06
N GLU A 116 18.03 0.05 -8.23
CA GLU A 116 18.45 1.42 -8.56
C GLU A 116 19.27 1.48 -9.86
N GLN A 117 20.23 0.57 -10.02
CA GLN A 117 21.04 0.49 -11.25
C GLN A 117 20.17 0.28 -12.48
N HIS A 118 19.22 -0.65 -12.41
CA HIS A 118 18.27 -0.89 -13.49
C HIS A 118 17.40 0.34 -13.75
N PHE A 119 16.83 0.93 -12.69
CA PHE A 119 15.98 2.10 -12.80
C PHE A 119 16.70 3.26 -13.49
N TRP A 120 17.95 3.58 -13.08
CA TRP A 120 18.71 4.65 -13.72
C TRP A 120 19.04 4.37 -15.19
N ALA A 121 19.18 3.12 -15.57
CA ALA A 121 19.43 2.73 -16.96
C ALA A 121 18.20 2.86 -17.86
N THR A 122 16.99 2.64 -17.31
CA THR A 122 15.74 2.50 -18.09
C THR A 122 14.74 3.63 -17.89
N ALA A 123 14.81 4.37 -16.77
CA ALA A 123 13.83 5.36 -16.40
C ALA A 123 13.74 6.54 -17.37
N GLN A 124 12.50 6.94 -17.67
CA GLN A 124 12.15 8.12 -18.45
C GLN A 124 12.03 9.37 -17.55
N ALA A 125 11.91 10.55 -18.16
CA ALA A 125 12.04 11.82 -17.46
C ALA A 125 11.13 12.04 -16.24
N ARG A 126 9.90 11.49 -16.24
CA ARG A 126 8.94 11.67 -15.15
C ARG A 126 8.72 10.42 -14.30
N ASP A 127 9.54 9.40 -14.52
CA ASP A 127 9.43 8.18 -13.71
C ASP A 127 9.81 8.46 -12.26
N VAL A 128 8.97 7.98 -11.36
CA VAL A 128 9.19 8.07 -9.91
C VAL A 128 8.95 6.71 -9.29
N THR A 129 9.86 6.29 -8.41
CA THR A 129 9.68 5.12 -7.58
C THR A 129 9.85 5.49 -6.11
N GLN A 130 8.91 5.02 -5.29
CA GLN A 130 8.89 5.21 -3.84
C GLN A 130 8.89 3.83 -3.17
N LEU A 131 9.78 3.66 -2.20
CA LEU A 131 9.97 2.40 -1.49
C LEU A 131 9.95 2.69 0.02
N ARG A 132 9.02 2.06 0.74
CA ARG A 132 8.83 2.32 2.16
C ARG A 132 8.74 1.02 2.94
N ALA A 133 9.33 1.02 4.12
CA ALA A 133 9.15 -0.04 5.10
C ALA A 133 8.96 0.56 6.49
N ARG A 134 8.03 0.00 7.26
CA ARG A 134 7.81 0.38 8.65
C ARG A 134 7.36 -0.83 9.46
N VAL A 135 7.64 -0.85 10.75
CA VAL A 135 7.03 -1.83 11.64
C VAL A 135 5.54 -1.49 11.76
N ARG A 136 4.69 -2.46 11.49
CA ARG A 136 3.23 -2.33 11.63
C ARG A 136 2.78 -2.65 13.04
N ASP A 137 3.36 -3.69 13.63
CA ASP A 137 3.12 -4.11 15.01
C ASP A 137 4.22 -5.07 15.47
N ALA A 138 4.40 -5.22 16.78
CA ALA A 138 5.28 -6.23 17.36
C ALA A 138 4.76 -6.71 18.72
N TYR A 139 4.68 -8.02 18.91
CA TYR A 139 4.28 -8.66 20.16
C TYR A 139 4.70 -10.13 20.20
N LYS A 140 4.89 -10.71 21.39
CA LYS A 140 5.18 -12.14 21.61
C LYS A 140 6.24 -12.74 20.67
N GLY A 141 7.34 -12.02 20.42
CA GLY A 141 8.40 -12.51 19.52
C GLY A 141 8.08 -12.40 18.03
N LEU A 142 6.94 -11.80 17.66
CA LEU A 142 6.59 -11.46 16.30
C LEU A 142 6.92 -9.99 16.01
N ILE A 143 7.46 -9.72 14.82
CA ILE A 143 7.57 -8.37 14.24
C ILE A 143 6.85 -8.40 12.90
N THR A 144 5.82 -7.60 12.75
CA THR A 144 5.11 -7.43 11.47
C THR A 144 5.58 -6.15 10.80
N VAL A 145 6.14 -6.28 9.60
CA VAL A 145 6.63 -5.17 8.78
C VAL A 145 5.69 -4.94 7.61
N GLU A 146 5.31 -3.70 7.39
CA GLU A 146 4.59 -3.25 6.20
C GLU A 146 5.58 -2.70 5.18
N LEU A 147 5.56 -3.26 3.99
CA LEU A 147 6.32 -2.83 2.81
C LEU A 147 5.37 -2.18 1.83
N THR A 148 5.73 -1.00 1.34
CA THR A 148 4.93 -0.28 0.34
C THR A 148 5.83 0.22 -0.77
N THR A 149 5.42 -0.02 -2.01
CA THR A 149 6.01 0.60 -3.19
C THR A 149 4.98 1.43 -3.91
N GLY A 150 5.42 2.53 -4.51
CA GLY A 150 4.61 3.35 -5.39
C GLY A 150 5.45 3.69 -6.62
N GLN A 151 4.93 3.41 -7.81
CA GLN A 151 5.61 3.69 -9.06
C GLN A 151 4.74 4.55 -9.95
N TYR A 152 5.32 5.60 -10.50
CA TYR A 152 4.71 6.37 -11.57
C TYR A 152 5.61 6.28 -12.79
N LEU A 153 5.09 5.74 -13.87
CA LEU A 153 5.80 5.62 -15.15
C LEU A 153 5.35 6.73 -16.09
N THR A 154 6.27 7.31 -16.82
CA THR A 154 6.00 8.38 -17.79
C THR A 154 4.94 7.93 -18.80
N GLY A 155 3.83 8.65 -18.86
CA GLY A 155 2.70 8.32 -19.74
C GLY A 155 1.60 7.48 -19.06
N ALA A 156 1.82 6.95 -17.87
CA ALA A 156 0.77 6.25 -17.12
C ALA A 156 -0.33 7.22 -16.64
N ALA A 157 -1.58 6.76 -16.63
CA ALA A 157 -2.72 7.53 -16.17
C ALA A 157 -2.68 7.78 -14.64
N HIS A 158 -2.10 6.84 -13.88
CA HIS A 158 -1.97 6.89 -12.43
C HIS A 158 -0.75 6.09 -11.96
N GLY A 159 -0.39 6.25 -10.70
CA GLY A 159 0.64 5.45 -10.05
C GLY A 159 0.22 3.99 -9.84
N ILE A 160 1.19 3.13 -9.63
CA ILE A 160 1.00 1.70 -9.34
C ILE A 160 1.47 1.47 -7.90
N PRO A 161 0.56 1.42 -6.93
CA PRO A 161 0.90 1.09 -5.55
C PRO A 161 0.93 -0.42 -5.35
N ALA A 162 1.84 -0.90 -4.52
CA ALA A 162 1.81 -2.26 -3.98
C ALA A 162 2.12 -2.26 -2.48
N THR A 163 1.48 -3.14 -1.72
CA THR A 163 1.76 -3.31 -0.30
C THR A 163 1.85 -4.79 0.04
N GLN A 164 2.86 -5.17 0.82
CA GLN A 164 3.03 -6.52 1.34
C GLN A 164 3.39 -6.48 2.81
N PHE A 165 2.93 -7.47 3.56
CA PHE A 165 3.32 -7.68 4.96
C PHE A 165 4.32 -8.80 5.10
N LEU A 166 5.30 -8.61 6.00
CA LEU A 166 6.19 -9.66 6.46
C LEU A 166 5.94 -9.88 7.96
N ASN A 167 5.44 -11.05 8.31
CA ASN A 167 5.30 -11.47 9.71
C ASN A 167 6.58 -12.24 10.09
N TRP A 168 7.46 -11.62 10.88
CA TRP A 168 8.75 -12.19 11.25
C TRP A 168 8.71 -12.89 12.60
N GLU A 169 8.93 -14.19 12.61
CA GLU A 169 9.07 -15.00 13.82
C GLU A 169 10.54 -14.91 14.31
N ARG A 170 10.76 -14.15 15.40
CA ARG A 170 12.11 -13.85 15.92
C ARG A 170 12.85 -15.12 16.35
N ASP A 171 12.20 -16.00 17.10
CA ASP A 171 12.82 -17.20 17.66
C ASP A 171 13.29 -18.19 16.58
N ARG A 172 12.56 -18.24 15.46
CA ARG A 172 12.91 -19.08 14.31
C ARG A 172 13.67 -18.36 13.21
N ASN A 173 13.82 -17.04 13.35
CA ASN A 173 14.56 -16.18 12.42
C ASN A 173 14.09 -16.36 10.95
N ARG A 174 12.75 -16.32 10.75
CA ARG A 174 12.10 -16.54 9.45
C ARG A 174 10.78 -15.78 9.30
N VAL A 175 10.32 -15.64 8.06
CA VAL A 175 8.96 -15.15 7.77
C VAL A 175 7.96 -16.28 8.05
N LEU A 176 6.85 -15.95 8.68
CA LEU A 176 5.69 -16.80 8.93
C LEU A 176 4.72 -16.68 7.76
N ALA A 177 4.42 -17.79 7.11
CA ALA A 177 3.39 -17.85 6.07
C ALA A 177 1.99 -18.03 6.70
N LEU A 178 0.93 -17.64 5.95
CA LEU A 178 -0.44 -17.71 6.46
C LEU A 178 -0.84 -19.13 6.87
N ASN A 179 -0.56 -20.11 6.04
CA ASN A 179 -0.88 -21.52 6.32
C ASN A 179 -0.17 -22.06 7.58
N GLU A 180 0.98 -21.49 7.95
CA GLU A 180 1.71 -21.84 9.16
C GLU A 180 1.19 -21.11 10.41
N ALA A 181 0.48 -20.00 10.20
CA ALA A 181 -0.20 -19.26 11.29
C ALA A 181 -1.52 -19.93 11.68
N LEU A 182 -2.07 -20.79 10.85
CA LEU A 182 -3.33 -21.48 11.09
C LEU A 182 -3.14 -22.82 11.78
N VAL A 183 -4.16 -23.26 12.51
CA VAL A 183 -4.28 -24.66 12.93
C VAL A 183 -4.36 -25.53 11.66
N PRO A 184 -3.63 -26.66 11.57
CA PRO A 184 -3.64 -27.50 10.39
C PRO A 184 -5.06 -27.88 9.91
N GLY A 185 -5.32 -27.73 8.62
CA GLY A 185 -6.62 -28.04 7.99
C GLY A 185 -7.70 -26.95 8.20
N ARG A 186 -7.36 -25.77 8.71
CA ARG A 186 -8.33 -24.66 8.97
C ARG A 186 -8.37 -23.57 7.90
N GLN A 187 -7.77 -23.79 6.75
CA GLN A 187 -7.74 -22.79 5.67
C GLN A 187 -9.15 -22.36 5.21
N ASP A 188 -10.07 -23.32 5.05
CA ASP A 188 -11.45 -23.02 4.61
C ASP A 188 -12.21 -22.20 5.66
N GLN A 189 -12.02 -22.51 6.94
CA GLN A 189 -12.64 -21.75 8.03
C GLN A 189 -12.05 -20.32 8.10
N PHE A 190 -10.75 -20.17 7.84
CA PHE A 190 -10.12 -18.85 7.73
C PHE A 190 -10.71 -18.06 6.56
N ASN A 191 -10.81 -18.65 5.38
CA ASN A 191 -11.39 -18.03 4.19
C ASN A 191 -12.85 -17.61 4.42
N ALA A 192 -13.63 -18.44 5.13
CA ALA A 192 -15.00 -18.10 5.51
C ALA A 192 -15.05 -16.91 6.49
N ALA A 193 -14.11 -16.80 7.43
CA ALA A 193 -14.00 -15.64 8.31
C ALA A 193 -13.60 -14.38 7.54
N LEU A 194 -12.65 -14.51 6.61
CA LEU A 194 -12.25 -13.41 5.73
C LEU A 194 -13.40 -12.93 4.86
N GLN A 195 -14.19 -13.85 4.30
CA GLN A 195 -15.36 -13.50 3.50
C GLN A 195 -16.41 -12.72 4.31
N ARG A 196 -16.64 -13.10 5.57
CA ARG A 196 -17.53 -12.34 6.47
C ARG A 196 -16.96 -10.95 6.77
N ALA A 197 -15.68 -10.86 7.05
CA ALA A 197 -15.01 -9.58 7.28
C ALA A 197 -15.05 -8.67 6.03
N HIS A 198 -14.83 -9.23 4.85
CA HIS A 198 -15.01 -8.52 3.57
C HIS A 198 -16.46 -8.03 3.40
N GLY A 199 -17.46 -8.87 3.76
CA GLY A 199 -18.87 -8.47 3.75
C GLY A 199 -19.13 -7.22 4.60
N ARG A 200 -18.56 -7.15 5.80
CA ARG A 200 -18.66 -5.95 6.67
C ARG A 200 -17.90 -4.75 6.12
N TRP A 201 -16.71 -4.98 5.56
CA TRP A 201 -15.88 -3.92 5.00
C TRP A 201 -16.57 -3.22 3.82
N LYS A 202 -17.11 -3.97 2.86
CA LYS A 202 -17.72 -3.38 1.66
C LYS A 202 -18.98 -2.55 1.96
N THR A 203 -19.71 -2.84 3.06
CA THR A 203 -20.90 -2.05 3.45
C THR A 203 -20.56 -0.61 3.83
N GLN A 204 -19.28 -0.29 4.07
CA GLN A 204 -18.80 1.06 4.38
C GLN A 204 -18.49 1.88 3.13
N LEU A 205 -18.49 1.25 1.94
CA LEU A 205 -18.17 1.91 0.67
C LEU A 205 -19.43 2.55 0.05
N GLU A 206 -19.31 3.80 -0.37
CA GLU A 206 -20.42 4.52 -1.02
C GLU A 206 -20.92 3.83 -2.29
N ASP A 207 -19.98 3.28 -3.10
CA ASP A 207 -20.34 2.56 -4.33
C ASP A 207 -21.15 1.28 -4.04
N TYR A 208 -20.80 0.57 -2.98
CA TYR A 208 -21.58 -0.59 -2.51
C TYR A 208 -22.97 -0.16 -2.03
N GLN A 209 -23.06 0.91 -1.23
CA GLN A 209 -24.33 1.42 -0.70
C GLN A 209 -25.27 1.90 -1.81
N ARG A 210 -24.71 2.42 -2.90
CA ARG A 210 -25.49 2.89 -4.07
C ARG A 210 -26.11 1.75 -4.87
N ASP A 211 -25.37 0.71 -5.17
CA ASP A 211 -25.84 -0.49 -5.89
C ASP A 211 -25.04 -1.73 -5.45
N PRO A 212 -25.48 -2.42 -4.37
CA PRO A 212 -24.83 -3.63 -3.88
C PRO A 212 -24.69 -4.73 -4.95
N GLY A 213 -25.73 -4.89 -5.78
CA GLY A 213 -25.74 -5.95 -6.79
C GLY A 213 -24.74 -5.71 -7.93
N ALA A 214 -24.62 -4.47 -8.39
CA ALA A 214 -23.60 -4.11 -9.38
C ALA A 214 -22.20 -4.21 -8.79
N PHE A 215 -22.00 -3.75 -7.56
CA PHE A 215 -20.72 -3.85 -6.88
C PHE A 215 -20.24 -5.30 -6.74
N ASP A 216 -21.09 -6.22 -6.26
CA ASP A 216 -20.74 -7.63 -6.05
C ASP A 216 -20.44 -8.37 -7.36
N ARG A 217 -21.08 -7.99 -8.45
CA ARG A 217 -20.75 -8.55 -9.77
C ARG A 217 -19.41 -8.06 -10.31
N MET A 218 -19.06 -6.81 -10.06
CA MET A 218 -17.82 -6.19 -10.56
C MET A 218 -16.61 -6.50 -9.68
N TRP A 219 -16.82 -6.59 -8.36
CA TRP A 219 -15.80 -6.78 -7.33
C TRP A 219 -16.13 -7.97 -6.45
N PRO A 220 -16.11 -9.20 -6.99
CA PRO A 220 -16.40 -10.39 -6.21
C PRO A 220 -15.32 -10.61 -5.12
N PHE A 221 -15.70 -11.26 -4.04
CA PHE A 221 -14.74 -11.66 -3.02
C PHE A 221 -13.64 -12.55 -3.61
N GLN A 222 -12.40 -12.24 -3.24
CA GLN A 222 -11.23 -13.05 -3.54
C GLN A 222 -10.43 -13.27 -2.25
N PRO A 223 -9.93 -14.49 -1.97
CA PRO A 223 -9.00 -14.71 -0.87
C PRO A 223 -7.65 -14.04 -1.17
N THR A 224 -6.91 -13.69 -0.11
CA THR A 224 -5.53 -13.23 -0.19
C THR A 224 -4.73 -13.87 0.93
N ASP A 225 -3.44 -14.05 0.73
CA ASP A 225 -2.46 -14.49 1.74
C ASP A 225 -1.57 -13.35 2.23
N ASN A 226 -1.78 -12.12 1.73
CA ASN A 226 -1.08 -10.93 2.19
C ASN A 226 -1.69 -10.45 3.52
N PHE A 227 -1.12 -10.89 4.64
CA PHE A 227 -1.67 -10.69 5.97
C PHE A 227 -0.68 -10.08 6.94
N ALA A 228 -1.20 -9.33 7.91
CA ALA A 228 -0.48 -8.82 9.08
C ALA A 228 -1.13 -9.36 10.36
N LEU A 229 -0.34 -9.99 11.21
CA LEU A 229 -0.73 -10.26 12.59
C LEU A 229 -0.49 -8.98 13.41
N THR A 230 -1.54 -8.47 14.07
CA THR A 230 -1.48 -7.28 14.91
C THR A 230 -2.08 -7.57 16.28
N ARG A 231 -1.90 -6.68 17.25
CA ARG A 231 -2.54 -6.83 18.56
C ARG A 231 -4.07 -6.79 18.53
N THR A 232 -4.66 -6.22 17.49
CA THR A 232 -6.11 -5.98 17.38
C THR A 232 -6.85 -6.96 16.48
N GLY A 233 -6.13 -7.72 15.63
CA GLY A 233 -6.73 -8.67 14.69
C GLY A 233 -5.76 -9.05 13.57
N VAL A 234 -6.24 -9.86 12.66
CA VAL A 234 -5.54 -10.19 11.43
C VAL A 234 -5.98 -9.21 10.33
N VAL A 235 -5.04 -8.43 9.83
CA VAL A 235 -5.28 -7.48 8.73
C VAL A 235 -4.93 -8.16 7.42
N MET A 236 -5.89 -8.22 6.50
CA MET A 236 -5.70 -8.76 5.14
C MET A 236 -5.61 -7.60 4.16
N LYS A 237 -4.54 -7.56 3.37
CA LYS A 237 -4.28 -6.49 2.40
C LYS A 237 -4.59 -6.94 0.99
N TYR A 238 -5.18 -6.04 0.23
CA TYR A 238 -5.49 -6.25 -1.17
C TYR A 238 -4.83 -5.20 -2.04
N ASP A 239 -4.46 -5.58 -3.24
CA ASP A 239 -4.00 -4.64 -4.25
C ASP A 239 -5.15 -3.76 -4.75
N ALA A 240 -4.80 -2.62 -5.32
CA ALA A 240 -5.77 -1.79 -6.02
C ALA A 240 -6.45 -2.60 -7.13
N TYR A 241 -7.75 -2.41 -7.32
CA TYR A 241 -8.62 -3.18 -8.24
C TYR A 241 -8.89 -4.65 -7.85
N ALA A 242 -8.36 -5.18 -6.77
CA ALA A 242 -8.60 -6.58 -6.41
C ALA A 242 -10.05 -6.85 -5.97
N ILE A 243 -10.59 -6.00 -5.10
CA ILE A 243 -11.94 -6.15 -4.51
C ILE A 243 -12.75 -4.84 -4.49
N ALA A 244 -12.24 -3.77 -5.11
CA ALA A 244 -12.88 -2.46 -5.22
C ALA A 244 -12.20 -1.62 -6.31
N PRO A 245 -12.83 -0.50 -6.78
CA PRO A 245 -12.22 0.40 -7.75
C PRO A 245 -10.93 1.04 -7.21
N TYR A 246 -10.08 1.52 -8.13
CA TYR A 246 -8.80 2.17 -7.79
C TYR A 246 -8.94 3.33 -6.79
N ALA A 247 -10.05 4.06 -6.83
CA ALA A 247 -10.33 5.14 -5.90
C ALA A 247 -10.43 4.68 -4.43
N SER A 248 -10.70 3.40 -4.18
CA SER A 248 -10.67 2.79 -2.84
C SER A 248 -9.24 2.48 -2.36
N GLY A 249 -8.23 2.73 -3.19
CA GLY A 249 -6.83 2.45 -2.90
C GLY A 249 -6.53 0.96 -2.77
N GLN A 250 -5.73 0.61 -1.76
CA GLN A 250 -5.38 -0.76 -1.41
C GLN A 250 -6.17 -1.16 -0.15
N PRO A 251 -7.27 -1.92 -0.28
CA PRO A 251 -8.15 -2.24 0.83
C PRO A 251 -7.47 -3.02 1.96
N GLU A 252 -7.83 -2.69 3.20
CA GLU A 252 -7.52 -3.51 4.39
C GLU A 252 -8.82 -4.08 4.96
N VAL A 253 -8.87 -5.40 5.08
CA VAL A 253 -9.98 -6.12 5.70
C VAL A 253 -9.50 -6.74 7.00
N VAL A 254 -10.11 -6.36 8.12
CA VAL A 254 -9.70 -6.82 9.45
C VAL A 254 -10.59 -7.97 9.92
N ILE A 255 -9.97 -9.08 10.30
CA ILE A 255 -10.63 -10.22 10.95
C ILE A 255 -10.33 -10.13 12.45
N PRO A 256 -11.32 -9.90 13.31
CA PRO A 256 -11.11 -9.91 14.76
C PRO A 256 -10.74 -11.31 15.25
N TYR A 257 -9.88 -11.41 16.25
CA TYR A 257 -9.44 -12.69 16.80
C TYR A 257 -10.59 -13.57 17.35
N SER A 258 -11.68 -12.96 17.79
CA SER A 258 -12.89 -13.68 18.22
C SER A 258 -13.51 -14.56 17.12
N GLU A 259 -13.32 -14.21 15.85
CA GLU A 259 -13.79 -15.00 14.70
C GLU A 259 -12.80 -16.09 14.26
N LEU A 260 -11.61 -16.12 14.85
CA LEU A 260 -10.53 -17.05 14.51
C LEU A 260 -10.24 -18.07 15.62
N THR A 261 -11.12 -18.18 16.62
CA THR A 261 -11.00 -19.18 17.68
C THR A 261 -11.00 -20.60 17.08
N GLY A 262 -9.94 -21.37 17.37
CA GLY A 262 -9.74 -22.72 16.82
C GLY A 262 -9.36 -22.74 15.33
N VAL A 263 -9.13 -21.56 14.72
CA VAL A 263 -8.69 -21.39 13.33
C VAL A 263 -7.24 -20.89 13.28
N LEU A 264 -6.94 -19.82 14.01
CA LEU A 264 -5.57 -19.35 14.17
C LEU A 264 -4.88 -20.14 15.29
N ASP A 265 -3.59 -20.47 15.12
CA ASP A 265 -2.79 -21.09 16.17
C ASP A 265 -2.76 -20.16 17.40
N PRO A 266 -3.15 -20.65 18.60
CA PRO A 266 -3.24 -19.84 19.83
C PRO A 266 -1.95 -19.10 20.20
N LYS A 267 -0.79 -19.58 19.76
CA LYS A 267 0.50 -18.92 20.02
C LYS A 267 0.59 -17.50 19.43
N TRP A 268 -0.18 -17.23 18.38
CA TRP A 268 -0.20 -15.93 17.71
C TRP A 268 -1.24 -14.96 18.27
N LEU A 269 -2.10 -15.39 19.17
CA LEU A 269 -3.06 -14.51 19.83
C LEU A 269 -2.31 -13.54 20.74
N PRO A 270 -2.63 -12.22 20.72
CA PRO A 270 -2.11 -11.28 21.72
C PRO A 270 -2.54 -11.72 23.11
N GLY A 271 -1.71 -11.44 24.12
CA GLY A 271 -1.98 -11.79 25.51
C GLY A 271 -3.03 -10.89 26.12
#